data_7eb375ecfc6065f0293f178ec289bb51
#
_entry.id   7eb375ecfc6065f0293f178ec289bb51
#
_cell.length_a   1.000
_cell.length_b   1.000
_cell.length_c   1.000
_cell.angle_alpha   90.00
_cell.angle_beta   90.00
_cell.angle_gamma   90.00
#
_symmetry.space_group_name_H-M   'P 1'
#
loop_
_entity.id
_entity.type
_entity.pdbx_description
1 polymer ?
#
loop_
_entity_poly.entity_id
_entity_poly.type
_entity_poly.pdbx_seq_one_letter_code
_entity_poly.pdbx_strand_id
1 'polypeptide(L)'
;MVFQDPFASLNPYHTIFHHILRPLMINHMANSQEEYEQKVIELLERVELTPAVNFMYRRPHELSGGQRQRVAIARALAPKPKVLIADEPVSMLDVSLRLGVLNLLSRIQQEEHIGMLYITHDLATARHFSDEIMVMCHGDIIEHGPSDDVILNPQQDYTKVLLNAAPDPEKHFAKIRDERSRQ
;
A
#
# COMPACT_ATOMS: atom_id res chain seq x y z
N MET A 1 -5.56 7.32 -4.27
CA MET A 1 -5.76 6.76 -2.92
C MET A 1 -5.88 5.25 -3.00
N VAL A 2 -5.25 4.53 -2.09
CA VAL A 2 -5.38 3.08 -1.88
C VAL A 2 -6.21 2.89 -0.63
N PHE A 3 -7.31 2.14 -0.74
CA PHE A 3 -8.27 1.94 0.34
C PHE A 3 -7.96 0.66 1.13
N GLN A 4 -8.44 0.61 2.36
CA GLN A 4 -8.32 -0.51 3.29
C GLN A 4 -8.87 -1.82 2.70
N ASP A 5 -10.04 -1.75 2.07
CA ASP A 5 -10.71 -2.92 1.50
C ASP A 5 -10.58 -2.97 -0.03
N PRO A 6 -9.67 -3.81 -0.56
CA PRO A 6 -9.53 -3.99 -2.00
C PRO A 6 -10.74 -4.70 -2.62
N PHE A 7 -11.53 -5.43 -1.83
CA PHE A 7 -12.73 -6.12 -2.32
C PHE A 7 -13.84 -5.12 -2.62
N ALA A 8 -14.12 -4.19 -1.70
CA ALA A 8 -15.14 -3.15 -1.89
C ALA A 8 -14.69 -2.10 -2.93
N SER A 9 -13.38 -1.89 -3.08
CA SER A 9 -12.85 -0.85 -3.98
C SER A 9 -12.87 -1.23 -5.47
N LEU A 10 -12.99 -2.51 -5.81
CA LEU A 10 -12.99 -3.02 -7.18
C LEU A 10 -14.38 -3.58 -7.55
N ASN A 11 -15.01 -3.00 -8.56
CA ASN A 11 -16.30 -3.50 -9.07
C ASN A 11 -16.13 -4.92 -9.65
N PRO A 12 -16.85 -5.95 -9.11
CA PRO A 12 -16.66 -7.35 -9.52
C PRO A 12 -17.10 -7.64 -10.97
N TYR A 13 -17.88 -6.77 -11.59
CA TYR A 13 -18.36 -6.94 -12.95
C TYR A 13 -17.37 -6.50 -14.03
N HIS A 14 -16.34 -5.71 -13.66
CA HIS A 14 -15.34 -5.22 -14.58
C HIS A 14 -14.04 -6.03 -14.50
N THR A 15 -13.31 -6.11 -15.62
CA THR A 15 -11.97 -6.72 -15.66
C THR A 15 -10.94 -5.83 -14.99
N ILE A 16 -9.79 -6.40 -14.64
CA ILE A 16 -8.63 -5.67 -14.10
C ILE A 16 -8.17 -4.60 -15.09
N PHE A 17 -8.14 -4.94 -16.39
CA PHE A 17 -7.86 -3.99 -17.47
C PHE A 17 -8.74 -2.74 -17.36
N HIS A 18 -10.05 -2.90 -17.22
CA HIS A 18 -11.00 -1.80 -17.10
C HIS A 18 -10.70 -0.91 -15.88
N HIS A 19 -10.38 -1.52 -14.73
CA HIS A 19 -10.08 -0.78 -13.51
C HIS A 19 -8.86 0.14 -13.62
N ILE A 20 -7.84 -0.27 -14.37
CA ILE A 20 -6.61 0.50 -14.58
C ILE A 20 -6.77 1.45 -15.77
N LEU A 21 -7.45 1.04 -16.82
CA LEU A 21 -7.72 1.86 -18.00
C LEU A 21 -8.52 3.13 -17.67
N ARG A 22 -9.57 3.02 -16.83
CA ARG A 22 -10.45 4.16 -16.54
C ARG A 22 -9.72 5.40 -16.01
N PRO A 23 -8.88 5.35 -14.96
CA PRO A 23 -8.12 6.53 -14.54
C PRO A 23 -7.11 7.02 -15.59
N LEU A 24 -6.53 6.15 -16.42
CA LEU A 24 -5.68 6.56 -17.53
C LEU A 24 -6.45 7.40 -18.55
N MET A 25 -7.66 6.96 -18.93
CA MET A 25 -8.52 7.69 -19.87
C MET A 25 -9.02 9.03 -19.32
N ILE A 26 -9.47 9.04 -18.04
CA ILE A 26 -9.98 10.27 -17.40
C ILE A 26 -8.89 11.35 -17.33
N ASN A 27 -7.63 10.93 -17.14
CA ASN A 27 -6.49 11.85 -17.04
C ASN A 27 -5.75 12.04 -18.39
N HIS A 28 -6.30 11.56 -19.50
CA HIS A 28 -5.73 11.72 -20.85
C HIS A 28 -4.25 11.26 -20.93
N MET A 29 -3.94 10.12 -20.32
CA MET A 29 -2.56 9.64 -20.17
C MET A 29 -1.98 8.98 -21.43
N ALA A 30 -2.77 8.82 -22.50
CA ALA A 30 -2.35 8.27 -23.79
C ALA A 30 -3.20 8.88 -24.94
N ASN A 31 -2.74 8.67 -26.18
CA ASN A 31 -3.36 9.23 -27.38
C ASN A 31 -4.01 8.15 -28.27
N SER A 32 -3.65 6.88 -28.10
CA SER A 32 -4.21 5.76 -28.86
C SER A 32 -4.63 4.60 -27.95
N GLN A 33 -5.41 3.66 -28.49
CA GLN A 33 -5.85 2.48 -27.77
C GLN A 33 -4.66 1.59 -27.42
N GLU A 34 -3.70 1.44 -28.32
CA GLU A 34 -2.49 0.66 -28.14
C GLU A 34 -1.62 1.23 -27.02
N GLU A 35 -1.48 2.55 -26.95
CA GLU A 35 -0.75 3.23 -25.86
C GLU A 35 -1.43 3.00 -24.49
N TYR A 36 -2.75 3.02 -24.43
CA TYR A 36 -3.48 2.71 -23.20
C TYR A 36 -3.24 1.27 -22.76
N GLU A 37 -3.30 0.31 -23.68
CA GLU A 37 -3.06 -1.11 -23.39
C GLU A 37 -1.65 -1.31 -22.87
N GLN A 38 -0.65 -0.72 -23.51
CA GLN A 38 0.75 -0.77 -23.08
C GLN A 38 0.93 -0.20 -21.67
N LYS A 39 0.30 0.93 -21.34
CA LYS A 39 0.35 1.52 -19.99
C LYS A 39 -0.32 0.64 -18.94
N VAL A 40 -1.40 -0.04 -19.28
CA VAL A 40 -2.02 -1.02 -18.35
C VAL A 40 -1.06 -2.17 -18.07
N ILE A 41 -0.39 -2.70 -19.09
CA ILE A 41 0.63 -3.75 -18.96
C ILE A 41 1.76 -3.27 -18.04
N GLU A 42 2.35 -2.12 -18.33
CA GLU A 42 3.42 -1.52 -17.52
C GLU A 42 3.02 -1.33 -16.05
N LEU A 43 1.82 -0.85 -15.78
CA LEU A 43 1.32 -0.67 -14.42
C LEU A 43 1.11 -2.00 -13.69
N LEU A 44 0.63 -3.04 -14.36
CA LEU A 44 0.49 -4.37 -13.77
C LEU A 44 1.84 -5.00 -13.44
N GLU A 45 2.81 -4.91 -14.34
CA GLU A 45 4.15 -5.43 -14.13
C GLU A 45 4.88 -4.67 -13.02
N ARG A 46 4.68 -3.35 -12.94
CA ARG A 46 5.22 -2.50 -11.88
C ARG A 46 4.75 -2.91 -10.48
N VAL A 47 3.52 -3.38 -10.36
CA VAL A 47 3.00 -3.92 -9.09
C VAL A 47 3.23 -5.44 -8.95
N GLU A 48 4.16 -6.01 -9.72
CA GLU A 48 4.57 -7.43 -9.68
C GLU A 48 3.41 -8.39 -10.00
N LEU A 49 2.50 -8.02 -10.88
CA LEU A 49 1.51 -8.89 -11.51
C LEU A 49 2.01 -9.30 -12.89
N THR A 50 3.00 -10.20 -12.92
CA THR A 50 3.72 -10.65 -14.12
C THR A 50 3.44 -12.12 -14.45
N PRO A 51 3.31 -12.48 -15.73
CA PRO A 51 3.11 -11.59 -16.89
C PRO A 51 1.72 -10.93 -16.86
N ALA A 52 1.66 -9.63 -17.19
CA ALA A 52 0.44 -8.81 -17.08
C ALA A 52 -0.77 -9.39 -17.82
N VAL A 53 -0.53 -10.04 -18.98
CA VAL A 53 -1.56 -10.66 -19.81
C VAL A 53 -2.37 -11.75 -19.08
N ASN A 54 -1.80 -12.38 -18.06
CA ASN A 54 -2.48 -13.40 -17.27
C ASN A 54 -3.48 -12.80 -16.27
N PHE A 55 -3.42 -11.48 -16.02
CA PHE A 55 -4.21 -10.79 -15.01
C PHE A 55 -5.21 -9.81 -15.61
N MET A 56 -4.83 -9.10 -16.69
CA MET A 56 -5.59 -7.96 -17.20
C MET A 56 -7.03 -8.29 -17.59
N TYR A 57 -7.31 -9.49 -18.08
CA TYR A 57 -8.67 -9.91 -18.48
C TYR A 57 -9.44 -10.62 -17.38
N ARG A 58 -8.81 -10.92 -16.23
CA ARG A 58 -9.50 -11.48 -15.05
C ARG A 58 -10.40 -10.46 -14.39
N ARG A 59 -11.33 -10.97 -13.60
CA ARG A 59 -12.18 -10.17 -12.71
C ARG A 59 -11.62 -10.20 -11.28
N PRO A 60 -11.98 -9.24 -10.41
CA PRO A 60 -11.47 -9.19 -9.04
C PRO A 60 -11.65 -10.48 -8.23
N HIS A 61 -12.75 -11.18 -8.40
CA HIS A 61 -13.03 -12.43 -7.66
C HIS A 61 -12.12 -13.61 -8.06
N GLU A 62 -11.41 -13.52 -9.19
CA GLU A 62 -10.47 -14.54 -9.67
C GLU A 62 -9.05 -14.30 -9.14
N LEU A 63 -8.85 -13.26 -8.30
CA LEU A 63 -7.57 -12.87 -7.74
C LEU A 63 -7.51 -13.14 -6.23
N SER A 64 -6.29 -13.42 -5.71
CA SER A 64 -6.04 -13.45 -4.27
C SER A 64 -6.16 -12.05 -3.64
N GLY A 65 -6.26 -11.96 -2.30
CA GLY A 65 -6.31 -10.67 -1.58
C GLY A 65 -5.11 -9.78 -1.90
N GLY A 66 -3.90 -10.32 -1.86
CA GLY A 66 -2.69 -9.57 -2.20
C GLY A 66 -2.63 -9.12 -3.67
N GLN A 67 -3.11 -9.95 -4.61
CA GLN A 67 -3.21 -9.57 -6.03
C GLN A 67 -4.22 -8.44 -6.23
N ARG A 68 -5.38 -8.46 -5.56
CA ARG A 68 -6.37 -7.36 -5.61
C ARG A 68 -5.79 -6.07 -5.05
N GLN A 69 -5.04 -6.15 -3.95
CA GLN A 69 -4.37 -4.98 -3.38
C GLN A 69 -3.36 -4.37 -4.36
N ARG A 70 -2.57 -5.20 -5.04
CA ARG A 70 -1.65 -4.76 -6.09
C ARG A 70 -2.38 -4.09 -7.26
N VAL A 71 -3.54 -4.59 -7.66
CA VAL A 71 -4.40 -3.93 -8.66
C VAL A 71 -4.90 -2.58 -8.16
N ALA A 72 -5.32 -2.47 -6.89
CA ALA A 72 -5.76 -1.20 -6.31
C ALA A 72 -4.61 -0.17 -6.27
N ILE A 73 -3.38 -0.61 -6.00
CA ILE A 73 -2.17 0.23 -6.07
C ILE A 73 -1.91 0.66 -7.52
N ALA A 74 -1.92 -0.26 -8.50
CA ALA A 74 -1.73 0.06 -9.92
C ALA A 74 -2.76 1.09 -10.41
N ARG A 75 -4.04 0.93 -10.02
CA ARG A 75 -5.10 1.89 -10.32
C ARG A 75 -4.83 3.28 -9.71
N ALA A 76 -4.30 3.33 -8.50
CA ALA A 76 -3.98 4.59 -7.83
C ALA A 76 -2.76 5.29 -8.44
N LEU A 77 -1.84 4.55 -9.05
CA LEU A 77 -0.65 5.06 -9.74
C LEU A 77 -0.94 5.53 -11.18
N ALA A 78 -2.01 5.01 -11.80
CA ALA A 78 -2.35 5.30 -13.20
C ALA A 78 -2.34 6.81 -13.57
N PRO A 79 -2.86 7.74 -12.73
CA PRO A 79 -2.81 9.17 -13.02
C PRO A 79 -1.45 9.84 -12.74
N LYS A 80 -0.39 9.08 -12.42
CA LYS A 80 0.94 9.59 -12.01
C LYS A 80 0.84 10.63 -10.87
N PRO A 81 0.33 10.24 -9.70
CA PRO A 81 0.13 11.18 -8.60
C PRO A 81 1.46 11.67 -8.03
N LYS A 82 1.50 12.90 -7.52
CA LYS A 82 2.63 13.41 -6.73
C LYS A 82 2.59 12.94 -5.27
N VAL A 83 1.39 12.62 -4.77
CA VAL A 83 1.15 12.12 -3.41
C VAL A 83 0.21 10.94 -3.48
N LEU A 84 0.54 9.85 -2.80
CA LEU A 84 -0.28 8.66 -2.63
C LEU A 84 -0.78 8.58 -1.19
N ILE A 85 -2.09 8.49 -1.00
CA ILE A 85 -2.68 8.21 0.30
C ILE A 85 -2.98 6.72 0.36
N ALA A 86 -2.40 6.03 1.34
CA ALA A 86 -2.58 4.61 1.60
C ALA A 86 -3.26 4.44 2.97
N ASP A 87 -4.56 4.12 2.94
CA ASP A 87 -5.39 3.97 4.11
C ASP A 87 -5.48 2.50 4.48
N GLU A 88 -4.78 2.10 5.54
CA GLU A 88 -4.65 0.71 6.02
C GLU A 88 -4.41 -0.32 4.90
N PRO A 89 -3.48 -0.11 3.98
CA PRO A 89 -3.39 -0.86 2.72
C PRO A 89 -3.06 -2.34 2.88
N VAL A 90 -2.75 -2.80 4.10
CA VAL A 90 -2.37 -4.19 4.38
C VAL A 90 -3.20 -4.85 5.49
N SER A 91 -4.15 -4.14 6.10
CA SER A 91 -4.91 -4.63 7.26
C SER A 91 -5.72 -5.91 6.95
N MET A 92 -6.25 -6.03 5.73
CA MET A 92 -7.05 -7.18 5.27
C MET A 92 -6.21 -8.32 4.69
N LEU A 93 -4.87 -8.24 4.77
CA LEU A 93 -3.97 -9.25 4.21
C LEU A 93 -3.37 -10.14 5.29
N ASP A 94 -3.08 -11.37 4.93
CA ASP A 94 -2.30 -12.29 5.75
C ASP A 94 -0.90 -11.72 6.02
N VAL A 95 -0.32 -12.04 7.18
CA VAL A 95 0.97 -11.50 7.64
C VAL A 95 2.08 -11.66 6.59
N SER A 96 2.12 -12.81 5.92
CA SER A 96 3.13 -13.09 4.87
C SER A 96 3.00 -12.18 3.63
N LEU A 97 1.79 -11.73 3.31
CA LEU A 97 1.52 -10.86 2.16
C LEU A 97 1.72 -9.38 2.49
N ARG A 98 1.57 -8.99 3.77
CA ARG A 98 1.71 -7.58 4.22
C ARG A 98 3.06 -6.99 3.83
N LEU A 99 4.15 -7.68 4.18
CA LEU A 99 5.50 -7.22 3.87
C LEU A 99 5.75 -7.06 2.38
N GLY A 100 5.22 -7.98 1.55
CA GLY A 100 5.35 -7.88 0.10
C GLY A 100 4.69 -6.61 -0.47
N VAL A 101 3.52 -6.24 0.06
CA VAL A 101 2.81 -5.01 -0.37
C VAL A 101 3.49 -3.76 0.17
N LEU A 102 3.99 -3.77 1.41
CA LEU A 102 4.70 -2.63 2.01
C LEU A 102 6.03 -2.37 1.29
N ASN A 103 6.81 -3.42 1.01
CA ASN A 103 8.04 -3.30 0.23
C ASN A 103 7.78 -2.77 -1.19
N LEU A 104 6.69 -3.21 -1.82
CA LEU A 104 6.26 -2.68 -3.11
C LEU A 104 5.97 -1.18 -3.04
N LEU A 105 5.21 -0.72 -2.04
CA LEU A 105 4.89 0.70 -1.84
C LEU A 105 6.15 1.54 -1.59
N SER A 106 7.06 1.07 -0.74
CA SER A 106 8.35 1.74 -0.46
C SER A 106 9.20 1.86 -1.73
N ARG A 107 9.32 0.78 -2.51
CA ARG A 107 10.04 0.82 -3.78
C ARG A 107 9.43 1.82 -4.75
N ILE A 108 8.11 1.83 -4.92
CA ILE A 108 7.41 2.77 -5.80
C ILE A 108 7.64 4.22 -5.34
N GLN A 109 7.56 4.49 -4.03
CA GLN A 109 7.83 5.80 -3.46
C GLN A 109 9.23 6.29 -3.83
N GLN A 110 10.24 5.44 -3.68
CA GLN A 110 11.64 5.78 -3.96
C GLN A 110 11.90 5.97 -5.46
N GLU A 111 11.43 5.04 -6.30
CA GLU A 111 11.65 5.08 -7.74
C GLU A 111 10.95 6.24 -8.44
N GLU A 112 9.73 6.58 -7.98
CA GLU A 112 8.91 7.63 -8.60
C GLU A 112 8.98 8.97 -7.88
N HIS A 113 9.70 9.06 -6.76
CA HIS A 113 9.83 10.25 -5.92
C HIS A 113 8.46 10.86 -5.54
N ILE A 114 7.49 10.00 -5.20
CA ILE A 114 6.16 10.43 -4.76
C ILE A 114 6.10 10.55 -3.24
N GLY A 115 5.40 11.56 -2.73
CA GLY A 115 5.05 11.65 -1.32
C GLY A 115 4.07 10.56 -0.95
N MET A 116 4.18 9.96 0.24
CA MET A 116 3.23 8.97 0.71
C MET A 116 2.68 9.33 2.09
N LEU A 117 1.35 9.39 2.20
CA LEU A 117 0.66 9.44 3.48
C LEU A 117 0.14 8.03 3.79
N TYR A 118 0.78 7.37 4.74
CA TYR A 118 0.44 6.02 5.19
C TYR A 118 -0.36 6.08 6.48
N ILE A 119 -1.62 5.66 6.44
CA ILE A 119 -2.52 5.61 7.61
C ILE A 119 -2.56 4.18 8.10
N THR A 120 -2.25 3.97 9.39
CA THR A 120 -2.25 2.64 10.00
C THR A 120 -2.46 2.73 11.52
N HIS A 121 -2.97 1.66 12.10
CA HIS A 121 -2.96 1.44 13.55
C HIS A 121 -1.78 0.55 14.00
N ASP A 122 -0.99 0.03 13.06
CA ASP A 122 0.18 -0.81 13.35
C ASP A 122 1.44 0.03 13.45
N LEU A 123 1.83 0.36 14.68
CA LEU A 123 3.00 1.19 14.98
C LEU A 123 4.33 0.54 14.55
N ALA A 124 4.38 -0.79 14.50
CA ALA A 124 5.58 -1.51 14.05
C ALA A 124 5.84 -1.27 12.56
N THR A 125 4.78 -1.36 11.74
CA THR A 125 4.87 -1.03 10.32
C THR A 125 5.11 0.46 10.10
N ALA A 126 4.45 1.34 10.86
CA ALA A 126 4.66 2.78 10.79
C ALA A 126 6.13 3.15 10.98
N ARG A 127 6.79 2.65 12.04
CA ARG A 127 8.21 2.92 12.31
C ARG A 127 9.11 2.49 11.16
N HIS A 128 8.83 1.33 10.56
CA HIS A 128 9.72 0.74 9.56
C HIS A 128 9.59 1.37 8.16
N PHE A 129 8.42 1.92 7.83
CA PHE A 129 8.09 2.41 6.49
C PHE A 129 7.87 3.93 6.40
N SER A 130 7.96 4.67 7.52
CA SER A 130 7.73 6.10 7.55
C SER A 130 8.95 6.86 8.05
N ASP A 131 9.25 8.00 7.43
CA ASP A 131 10.27 8.93 7.89
C ASP A 131 9.76 9.72 9.12
N GLU A 132 8.50 10.14 9.07
CA GLU A 132 7.81 10.89 10.12
C GLU A 132 6.50 10.21 10.52
N ILE A 133 6.14 10.31 11.80
CA ILE A 133 4.87 9.81 12.35
C ILE A 133 4.08 10.97 12.94
N MET A 134 2.77 10.95 12.68
CA MET A 134 1.77 11.79 13.32
C MET A 134 0.80 10.91 14.10
N VAL A 135 0.74 11.07 15.42
CA VAL A 135 -0.21 10.35 16.28
C VAL A 135 -1.49 11.17 16.39
N MET A 136 -2.59 10.56 16.01
CA MET A 136 -3.92 11.19 15.99
C MET A 136 -4.81 10.65 17.09
N CYS A 137 -5.50 11.54 17.82
CA CYS A 137 -6.48 11.18 18.84
C CYS A 137 -7.67 12.13 18.78
N HIS A 138 -8.89 11.59 18.69
CA HIS A 138 -10.14 12.36 18.60
C HIS A 138 -10.18 13.45 17.52
N GLY A 139 -9.42 13.28 16.42
CA GLY A 139 -9.36 14.24 15.31
C GLY A 139 -8.20 15.22 15.39
N ASP A 140 -7.48 15.29 16.52
CA ASP A 140 -6.33 16.16 16.72
C ASP A 140 -5.00 15.39 16.57
N ILE A 141 -3.98 16.05 16.01
CA ILE A 141 -2.60 15.56 16.03
C ILE A 141 -2.01 15.92 17.39
N ILE A 142 -1.78 14.92 18.22
CA ILE A 142 -1.29 15.10 19.60
C ILE A 142 0.23 14.96 19.71
N GLU A 143 0.85 14.26 18.80
CA GLU A 143 2.31 14.09 18.72
C GLU A 143 2.75 13.92 17.29
N HIS A 144 3.90 14.48 16.94
CA HIS A 144 4.46 14.33 15.60
C HIS A 144 5.97 14.53 15.63
N GLY A 145 6.68 13.84 14.74
CA GLY A 145 8.14 13.94 14.60
C GLY A 145 8.74 12.78 13.82
N PRO A 146 10.08 12.70 13.77
CA PRO A 146 10.78 11.56 13.20
C PRO A 146 10.28 10.24 13.80
N SER A 147 10.14 9.21 12.97
CA SER A 147 9.51 7.96 13.40
C SER A 147 10.20 7.31 14.60
N ASP A 148 11.53 7.33 14.65
CA ASP A 148 12.27 6.80 15.79
C ASP A 148 12.04 7.60 17.07
N ASP A 149 11.94 8.91 17.00
CA ASP A 149 11.73 9.76 18.17
C ASP A 149 10.35 9.51 18.77
N VAL A 150 9.30 9.50 17.95
CA VAL A 150 7.92 9.27 18.39
C VAL A 150 7.75 7.86 19.00
N ILE A 151 8.41 6.85 18.44
CA ILE A 151 8.27 5.46 18.88
C ILE A 151 9.16 5.13 20.09
N LEU A 152 10.40 5.60 20.10
CA LEU A 152 11.36 5.25 21.17
C LEU A 152 11.29 6.20 22.36
N ASN A 153 10.93 7.46 22.16
CA ASN A 153 10.87 8.50 23.18
C ASN A 153 9.55 9.26 23.19
N PRO A 154 8.38 8.58 23.26
CA PRO A 154 7.07 9.22 23.20
C PRO A 154 6.88 10.21 24.34
N GLN A 155 6.40 11.40 24.01
CA GLN A 155 6.16 12.47 25.00
C GLN A 155 4.71 12.42 25.52
N GLN A 156 3.77 12.09 24.65
CA GLN A 156 2.34 12.10 24.98
C GLN A 156 1.90 10.79 25.63
N ASP A 157 1.07 10.87 26.66
CA ASP A 157 0.61 9.68 27.40
C ASP A 157 -0.22 8.74 26.53
N TYR A 158 -1.01 9.29 25.59
CA TYR A 158 -1.75 8.47 24.65
C TYR A 158 -0.83 7.66 23.74
N THR A 159 0.26 8.25 23.25
CA THR A 159 1.26 7.54 22.44
C THR A 159 1.91 6.40 23.24
N LYS A 160 2.23 6.63 24.51
CA LYS A 160 2.76 5.59 25.41
C LYS A 160 1.76 4.45 25.60
N VAL A 161 0.48 4.75 25.76
CA VAL A 161 -0.59 3.73 25.86
C VAL A 161 -0.71 2.93 24.59
N LEU A 162 -0.69 3.58 23.41
CA LEU A 162 -0.73 2.89 22.11
C LEU A 162 0.46 1.95 21.92
N LEU A 163 1.67 2.40 22.26
CA LEU A 163 2.89 1.59 22.15
C LEU A 163 2.86 0.38 23.10
N ASN A 164 2.39 0.56 24.34
CA ASN A 164 2.26 -0.53 25.30
C ASN A 164 1.16 -1.54 24.92
N ALA A 165 0.15 -1.12 24.18
CA ALA A 165 -0.91 -2.00 23.70
C ALA A 165 -0.55 -2.73 22.39
N ALA A 166 0.46 -2.24 21.66
CA ALA A 166 0.94 -2.88 20.44
C ALA A 166 1.76 -4.15 20.77
N PRO A 167 1.64 -5.21 19.99
CA PRO A 167 2.57 -6.34 20.07
C PRO A 167 4.00 -5.83 19.84
N ASP A 168 4.94 -6.30 20.66
CA ASP A 168 6.35 -5.92 20.63
C ASP A 168 6.91 -5.96 19.19
N PRO A 169 7.25 -4.79 18.61
CA PRO A 169 7.67 -4.70 17.22
C PRO A 169 8.90 -5.55 16.90
N GLU A 170 9.88 -5.60 17.83
CA GLU A 170 11.12 -6.35 17.63
C GLU A 170 10.89 -7.86 17.60
N LYS A 171 9.98 -8.37 18.42
CA LYS A 171 9.60 -9.79 18.40
C LYS A 171 8.82 -10.15 17.13
N HIS A 172 8.03 -9.24 16.61
CA HIS A 172 7.27 -9.46 15.38
C HIS A 172 8.20 -9.56 14.18
N PHE A 173 9.15 -8.63 14.01
CA PHE A 173 10.12 -8.65 12.93
C PHE A 173 11.20 -9.73 13.07
N ALA A 174 11.62 -10.10 14.29
CA ALA A 174 12.51 -11.23 14.53
C ALA A 174 11.89 -12.54 14.03
N LYS A 175 10.61 -12.75 14.30
CA LYS A 175 9.86 -13.93 13.83
C LYS A 175 9.80 -14.02 12.32
N ILE A 176 9.56 -12.88 11.64
CA ILE A 176 9.52 -12.80 10.16
C ILE A 176 10.90 -13.04 9.55
N ARG A 177 11.97 -12.57 10.20
CA ARG A 177 13.36 -12.79 9.75
C ARG A 177 13.77 -14.27 9.87
N ASP A 178 13.38 -14.93 10.95
CA ASP A 178 13.62 -16.37 11.17
C ASP A 178 12.87 -17.27 10.18
N GLU A 179 11.66 -16.92 9.82
CA GLU A 179 10.87 -17.65 8.81
C GLU A 179 11.49 -17.57 7.42
N ARG A 180 12.14 -16.44 7.05
CA ARG A 180 12.89 -16.30 5.79
C ARG A 180 14.21 -17.06 5.75
N SER A 181 14.84 -17.30 6.92
CA SER A 181 16.10 -18.06 6.98
C SER A 181 15.89 -19.57 6.90
N ARG A 182 14.64 -20.03 6.92
CA ARG A 182 14.25 -21.45 6.88
C ARG A 182 13.67 -21.88 5.53
N GLN A 183 13.57 -20.97 4.56
CA GLN A 183 13.20 -21.23 3.17
C GLN A 183 14.41 -21.08 2.23
#